data_038aa849fe9c629b69defb4aa94a669c
#
_entry.id   038aa849fe9c629b69defb4aa94a669c
#
_cell.length_a   1.000
_cell.length_b   1.000
_cell.length_c   1.000
_cell.angle_alpha   90.00
_cell.angle_beta   90.00
_cell.angle_gamma   90.00
#
_symmetry.space_group_name_H-M   'P 1'
#
loop_
_entity.id
_entity.type
_entity.pdbx_description
1 polymer ?
#
loop_
_entity_poly.entity_id
_entity_poly.type
_entity_poly.pdbx_seq_one_letter_code
_entity_poly.pdbx_strand_id
1 'polypeptide(L)'
;MSENKFLYTKAYFKIRDLIMQNPEEDVFIICGGQGASKTVSIIQLIIQSLSSSAKEATVLSSELSKMKKTVVRDYKKISRDWGVMQSEDDFNRSESKHEYDNGSYIDFLGADTTDLGKGFRRDILYINEADRMEVDTAVQFISRAGLTIIDYNPDRSFWGDDYVNENNFLRLTFEDNEYLSKSEVRSILDYKNKGFYNSEVEVDKLFDESNIKSKYWSNKWKVYGLGMIGALDGVIFEDWEVIDKIPEQAKLSCSWVDFGFAGSKFAAGNVWKLDGKFIFDEIVYSTRLMNDQAAEAMIKNGYVNGTIAYCDYAEPKSIEELRRAKINAIKCESKGDIKEFAINKLNSQTFYITKRSNNIIDEARLWVWNEKTGKPQKSKKDHHMDGICYAVGSEGKYDGAYY
;
A
#
# COMPACT_ATOMS: atom_id res chain seq x y z
N MET A 1 38.75 20.85 5.81
CA MET A 1 37.75 20.50 4.73
C MET A 1 37.42 19.05 4.91
N SER A 2 36.29 18.72 5.52
CA SER A 2 35.86 17.31 5.69
C SER A 2 35.35 16.82 4.35
N GLU A 3 36.01 15.86 3.76
CA GLU A 3 35.57 15.14 2.57
C GLU A 3 34.32 14.30 2.94
N ASN A 4 33.14 14.91 2.94
CA ASN A 4 31.89 14.19 2.97
C ASN A 4 31.55 13.75 1.54
N LYS A 5 32.33 12.86 0.97
CA LYS A 5 32.00 12.21 -0.29
C LYS A 5 30.92 11.17 -0.02
N PHE A 6 29.80 11.23 -0.75
CA PHE A 6 28.82 10.14 -0.78
C PHE A 6 29.51 8.88 -1.33
N LEU A 7 29.74 7.94 -0.43
CA LEU A 7 30.36 6.67 -0.75
C LEU A 7 29.29 5.68 -1.20
N TYR A 8 29.67 4.75 -2.06
CA TYR A 8 28.80 3.65 -2.45
C TYR A 8 28.64 2.65 -1.31
N THR A 9 27.41 2.23 -1.07
CA THR A 9 27.08 1.21 -0.08
C THR A 9 27.03 -0.19 -0.72
N LYS A 10 26.99 -1.25 0.09
CA LYS A 10 26.68 -2.60 -0.42
C LYS A 10 25.35 -2.63 -1.18
N ALA A 11 24.34 -1.88 -0.70
CA ALA A 11 23.05 -1.75 -1.37
C ALA A 11 23.21 -1.23 -2.80
N TYR A 12 24.07 -0.22 -3.04
CA TYR A 12 24.36 0.29 -4.37
C TYR A 12 24.89 -0.81 -5.30
N PHE A 13 25.89 -1.56 -4.86
CA PHE A 13 26.47 -2.64 -5.67
C PHE A 13 25.46 -3.75 -5.96
N LYS A 14 24.67 -4.16 -4.97
CA LYS A 14 23.64 -5.17 -5.14
C LYS A 14 22.56 -4.75 -6.15
N ILE A 15 22.09 -3.49 -6.10
CA ILE A 15 21.10 -2.98 -7.06
C ILE A 15 21.70 -2.91 -8.46
N ARG A 16 22.91 -2.36 -8.59
CA ARG A 16 23.64 -2.29 -9.86
C ARG A 16 23.81 -3.68 -10.48
N ASP A 17 24.29 -4.63 -9.70
CA ASP A 17 24.59 -5.97 -10.16
C ASP A 17 23.30 -6.71 -10.58
N LEU A 18 22.20 -6.53 -9.84
CA LEU A 18 20.88 -7.06 -10.22
C LEU A 18 20.48 -6.56 -11.63
N ILE A 19 20.55 -5.25 -11.86
CA ILE A 19 20.18 -4.64 -13.14
C ILE A 19 21.12 -5.11 -14.26
N MET A 20 22.42 -5.15 -14.01
CA MET A 20 23.41 -5.53 -15.03
C MET A 20 23.36 -7.02 -15.40
N GLN A 21 23.00 -7.89 -14.46
CA GLN A 21 22.91 -9.34 -14.68
C GLN A 21 21.61 -9.77 -15.36
N ASN A 22 20.58 -8.91 -15.36
CA ASN A 22 19.27 -9.21 -15.92
C ASN A 22 18.83 -8.15 -16.93
N PRO A 23 19.55 -7.99 -18.06
CA PRO A 23 19.31 -6.93 -19.03
C PRO A 23 17.99 -7.08 -19.81
N GLU A 24 17.33 -8.23 -19.73
CA GLU A 24 16.03 -8.49 -20.35
C GLU A 24 14.84 -8.00 -19.51
N GLU A 25 15.10 -7.59 -18.25
CA GLU A 25 14.06 -7.09 -17.35
C GLU A 25 13.95 -5.58 -17.48
N ASP A 26 12.72 -5.09 -17.66
CA ASP A 26 12.41 -3.66 -17.74
C ASP A 26 12.00 -3.05 -16.40
N VAL A 27 11.63 -3.88 -15.42
CA VAL A 27 11.12 -3.45 -14.10
C VAL A 27 11.89 -4.16 -13.00
N PHE A 28 12.51 -3.40 -12.10
CA PHE A 28 13.23 -3.91 -10.92
C PHE A 28 12.58 -3.44 -9.64
N ILE A 29 12.39 -4.38 -8.70
CA ILE A 29 11.70 -4.16 -7.43
C ILE A 29 12.71 -4.24 -6.27
N ILE A 30 12.90 -3.13 -5.58
CA ILE A 30 13.85 -3.01 -4.46
C ILE A 30 13.09 -2.88 -3.16
N CYS A 31 12.95 -3.97 -2.45
CA CYS A 31 12.34 -4.02 -1.13
C CYS A 31 13.39 -3.79 -0.04
N GLY A 32 13.04 -3.15 1.06
CA GLY A 32 13.97 -3.08 2.20
C GLY A 32 13.51 -2.25 3.37
N GLY A 33 14.08 -2.54 4.52
CA GLY A 33 13.80 -1.86 5.77
C GLY A 33 14.35 -0.43 5.84
N GLN A 34 14.16 0.16 7.00
CA GLN A 34 14.69 1.49 7.32
C GLN A 34 16.23 1.47 7.30
N GLY A 35 16.83 2.50 6.71
CA GLY A 35 18.29 2.63 6.69
C GLY A 35 19.02 1.75 5.67
N ALA A 36 18.31 0.95 4.86
CA ALA A 36 18.88 0.06 3.85
C ALA A 36 19.55 0.77 2.65
N SER A 37 19.63 2.10 2.65
CA SER A 37 20.23 2.93 1.58
C SER A 37 19.57 2.82 0.19
N LYS A 38 18.34 2.31 0.08
CA LYS A 38 17.63 2.15 -1.20
C LYS A 38 17.65 3.43 -2.05
N THR A 39 17.00 4.48 -1.55
CA THR A 39 16.82 5.76 -2.25
C THR A 39 18.14 6.39 -2.68
N VAL A 40 19.12 6.46 -1.77
CA VAL A 40 20.45 7.02 -2.08
C VAL A 40 21.14 6.22 -3.16
N SER A 41 21.15 4.90 -3.06
CA SER A 41 21.79 4.00 -4.02
C SER A 41 21.16 4.09 -5.41
N ILE A 42 19.82 4.14 -5.50
CA ILE A 42 19.11 4.30 -6.77
C ILE A 42 19.41 5.66 -7.40
N ILE A 43 19.39 6.74 -6.62
CA ILE A 43 19.73 8.08 -7.11
C ILE A 43 21.19 8.12 -7.62
N GLN A 44 22.12 7.49 -6.94
CA GLN A 44 23.52 7.37 -7.41
C GLN A 44 23.62 6.67 -8.77
N LEU A 45 22.88 5.57 -8.97
CA LEU A 45 22.82 4.86 -10.25
C LEU A 45 22.24 5.73 -11.37
N ILE A 46 21.18 6.48 -11.09
CA ILE A 46 20.56 7.41 -12.05
C ILE A 46 21.54 8.51 -12.44
N ILE A 47 22.19 9.17 -11.47
CA ILE A 47 23.18 10.22 -11.73
C ILE A 47 24.32 9.70 -12.62
N GLN A 48 24.84 8.51 -12.35
CA GLN A 48 25.89 7.91 -13.19
C GLN A 48 25.40 7.63 -14.61
N SER A 49 24.19 7.08 -14.76
CA SER A 49 23.61 6.80 -16.07
C SER A 49 23.43 8.07 -16.88
N LEU A 50 22.90 9.14 -16.28
CA LEU A 50 22.70 10.44 -16.92
C LEU A 50 24.02 11.14 -17.29
N SER A 51 25.05 10.97 -16.47
CA SER A 51 26.37 11.55 -16.73
C SER A 51 27.12 10.80 -17.84
N SER A 52 26.82 9.52 -18.09
CA SER A 52 27.54 8.68 -19.06
C SER A 52 27.01 8.81 -20.48
N SER A 53 25.74 9.09 -20.68
CA SER A 53 25.09 9.22 -22.00
C SER A 53 23.81 10.05 -21.88
N ALA A 54 23.43 10.75 -22.96
CA ALA A 54 22.21 11.55 -23.01
C ALA A 54 20.99 10.67 -22.77
N LYS A 55 20.27 10.93 -21.67
CA LYS A 55 19.10 10.18 -21.22
C LYS A 55 18.10 11.06 -20.48
N GLU A 56 16.86 10.63 -20.47
CA GLU A 56 15.77 11.24 -19.75
C GLU A 56 15.35 10.38 -18.54
N ALA A 57 15.42 10.94 -17.34
CA ALA A 57 15.02 10.25 -16.12
C ALA A 57 13.89 10.98 -15.43
N THR A 58 12.94 10.22 -14.87
CA THR A 58 11.88 10.74 -13.99
C THR A 58 11.89 10.01 -12.65
N VAL A 59 11.84 10.78 -11.59
CA VAL A 59 11.56 10.28 -10.23
C VAL A 59 10.12 10.61 -9.89
N LEU A 60 9.33 9.57 -9.62
CA LEU A 60 7.91 9.67 -9.32
C LEU A 60 7.65 9.27 -7.87
N SER A 61 6.82 10.02 -7.16
CA SER A 61 6.32 9.69 -5.83
C SER A 61 4.84 10.07 -5.69
N SER A 62 4.16 9.56 -4.67
CA SER A 62 2.76 9.91 -4.41
C SER A 62 2.53 11.41 -4.18
N GLU A 63 3.49 12.12 -3.55
CA GLU A 63 3.40 13.53 -3.20
C GLU A 63 4.70 14.29 -3.51
N LEU A 64 4.63 15.28 -4.42
CA LEU A 64 5.79 16.11 -4.78
C LEU A 64 6.35 16.91 -3.59
N SER A 65 5.48 17.44 -2.75
CA SER A 65 5.87 18.24 -1.59
C SER A 65 6.73 17.48 -0.59
N LYS A 66 6.45 16.20 -0.39
CA LYS A 66 7.19 15.28 0.48
C LYS A 66 8.51 14.89 -0.18
N MET A 67 8.48 14.54 -1.46
CA MET A 67 9.66 14.16 -2.23
C MET A 67 10.70 15.29 -2.28
N LYS A 68 10.28 16.57 -2.36
CA LYS A 68 11.18 17.73 -2.29
C LYS A 68 12.00 17.79 -1.01
N LYS A 69 11.45 17.33 0.11
CA LYS A 69 12.13 17.32 1.42
C LYS A 69 13.02 16.09 1.63
N THR A 70 12.89 15.08 0.82
CA THR A 70 13.61 13.79 0.92
C THR A 70 14.48 13.56 -0.32
N VAL A 71 13.96 12.94 -1.35
CA VAL A 71 14.69 12.49 -2.54
C VAL A 71 15.37 13.63 -3.28
N VAL A 72 14.67 14.77 -3.52
CA VAL A 72 15.26 15.93 -4.20
C VAL A 72 16.41 16.52 -3.39
N ARG A 73 16.28 16.60 -2.08
CA ARG A 73 17.35 17.06 -1.18
C ARG A 73 18.59 16.17 -1.31
N ASP A 74 18.38 14.84 -1.27
CA ASP A 74 19.47 13.87 -1.35
C ASP A 74 20.12 13.88 -2.73
N TYR A 75 19.30 13.96 -3.81
CA TYR A 75 19.79 14.15 -5.17
C TYR A 75 20.71 15.38 -5.30
N LYS A 76 20.28 16.55 -4.82
CA LYS A 76 21.06 17.78 -4.86
C LYS A 76 22.39 17.66 -4.09
N LYS A 77 22.34 16.98 -2.95
CA LYS A 77 23.53 16.79 -2.14
C LYS A 77 24.54 15.88 -2.84
N ILE A 78 24.11 14.74 -3.38
CA ILE A 78 24.95 13.81 -4.13
C ILE A 78 25.52 14.49 -5.37
N SER A 79 24.68 15.19 -6.16
CA SER A 79 25.08 15.86 -7.39
C SER A 79 26.13 16.94 -7.15
N ARG A 80 26.04 17.67 -6.04
CA ARG A 80 27.09 18.64 -5.65
C ARG A 80 28.37 17.95 -5.20
N ASP A 81 28.28 16.93 -4.37
CA ASP A 81 29.46 16.18 -3.90
C ASP A 81 30.21 15.51 -5.05
N TRP A 82 29.51 15.15 -6.11
CA TRP A 82 30.10 14.54 -7.32
C TRP A 82 30.45 15.54 -8.41
N GLY A 83 30.20 16.84 -8.20
CA GLY A 83 30.52 17.90 -9.15
C GLY A 83 29.61 17.94 -10.38
N VAL A 84 28.45 17.29 -10.32
CA VAL A 84 27.41 17.32 -11.37
C VAL A 84 26.63 18.63 -11.34
N MET A 85 26.36 19.16 -10.14
CA MET A 85 25.79 20.49 -9.91
C MET A 85 26.86 21.40 -9.34
N GLN A 86 27.01 22.59 -9.90
CA GLN A 86 27.97 23.61 -9.43
C GLN A 86 27.31 24.61 -8.48
N SER A 87 26.01 24.88 -8.68
CA SER A 87 25.22 25.83 -7.89
C SER A 87 23.79 25.33 -7.62
N GLU A 88 23.07 26.03 -6.74
CA GLU A 88 21.62 25.77 -6.53
C GLU A 88 20.79 26.20 -7.74
N ASP A 89 21.30 27.10 -8.60
CA ASP A 89 20.60 27.61 -9.78
C ASP A 89 20.58 26.62 -10.94
N ASP A 90 21.46 25.59 -10.92
CA ASP A 90 21.46 24.51 -11.90
C ASP A 90 20.19 23.65 -11.79
N PHE A 91 19.45 23.77 -10.68
CA PHE A 91 18.18 23.10 -10.46
C PHE A 91 17.00 24.03 -10.63
N ASN A 92 16.18 23.82 -11.67
CA ASN A 92 14.95 24.54 -11.88
C ASN A 92 13.90 24.17 -10.81
N ARG A 93 13.66 25.07 -9.84
CA ARG A 93 12.76 24.83 -8.70
C ARG A 93 11.29 24.80 -9.11
N SER A 94 10.89 25.53 -10.15
CA SER A 94 9.50 25.61 -10.63
C SER A 94 9.09 24.31 -11.31
N GLU A 95 9.95 23.76 -12.13
CA GLU A 95 9.73 22.51 -12.86
C GLU A 95 10.19 21.28 -12.08
N SER A 96 10.93 21.48 -10.97
CA SER A 96 11.59 20.39 -10.22
C SER A 96 12.47 19.54 -11.12
N LYS A 97 13.32 20.18 -11.94
CA LYS A 97 14.13 19.59 -13.01
C LYS A 97 15.59 20.02 -12.91
N HIS A 98 16.51 19.13 -13.29
CA HIS A 98 17.92 19.43 -13.51
C HIS A 98 18.33 18.93 -14.90
N GLU A 99 18.99 19.79 -15.70
CA GLU A 99 19.53 19.49 -17.02
C GLU A 99 21.04 19.38 -16.94
N TYR A 100 21.61 18.39 -17.63
CA TYR A 100 23.04 18.10 -17.69
C TYR A 100 23.64 18.68 -18.96
N ASP A 101 24.93 19.02 -18.97
CA ASP A 101 25.65 19.56 -20.11
C ASP A 101 25.63 18.63 -21.35
N ASN A 102 25.47 17.33 -21.14
CA ASN A 102 25.39 16.33 -22.21
C ASN A 102 23.98 16.17 -22.81
N GLY A 103 23.03 16.98 -22.42
CA GLY A 103 21.64 16.94 -22.87
C GLY A 103 20.73 15.98 -22.10
N SER A 104 21.26 15.27 -21.08
CA SER A 104 20.42 14.50 -20.16
C SER A 104 19.60 15.41 -19.27
N TYR A 105 18.51 14.90 -18.74
CA TYR A 105 17.81 15.58 -17.64
C TYR A 105 17.18 14.60 -16.65
N ILE A 106 16.90 15.11 -15.47
CA ILE A 106 16.09 14.43 -14.44
C ILE A 106 14.99 15.37 -13.97
N ASP A 107 13.75 14.87 -13.93
CA ASP A 107 12.62 15.57 -13.36
C ASP A 107 12.02 14.81 -12.17
N PHE A 108 11.34 15.55 -11.28
CA PHE A 108 10.74 15.02 -10.05
C PHE A 108 9.26 15.35 -10.05
N LEU A 109 8.41 14.31 -10.16
CA LEU A 109 6.97 14.43 -10.32
C LEU A 109 6.21 13.83 -9.15
N GLY A 110 5.12 14.49 -8.73
CA GLY A 110 4.15 13.94 -7.80
C GLY A 110 2.94 13.37 -8.53
N ALA A 111 2.49 12.21 -8.11
CA ALA A 111 1.26 11.61 -8.64
C ALA A 111 -0.01 12.41 -8.28
N ASP A 112 0.10 13.33 -7.30
CA ASP A 112 -0.94 14.28 -6.91
C ASP A 112 -1.17 15.44 -7.91
N THR A 113 -0.24 15.64 -8.83
CA THR A 113 -0.38 16.62 -9.93
C THR A 113 -1.03 15.95 -11.12
N THR A 114 -2.31 16.23 -11.33
CA THR A 114 -3.14 15.71 -12.43
C THR A 114 -2.56 16.07 -13.82
N ASP A 115 -2.56 15.10 -14.74
CA ASP A 115 -2.20 15.17 -16.17
C ASP A 115 -0.72 15.05 -16.59
N LEU A 116 0.24 14.88 -15.70
CA LEU A 116 1.66 14.84 -16.07
C LEU A 116 2.16 13.52 -16.70
N GLY A 117 1.37 12.45 -16.67
CA GLY A 117 1.79 11.13 -17.19
C GLY A 117 1.47 10.86 -18.67
N LYS A 118 0.64 11.71 -19.29
CA LYS A 118 0.15 11.47 -20.65
C LYS A 118 1.10 12.05 -21.70
N GLY A 119 1.94 11.22 -22.31
CA GLY A 119 2.67 11.58 -23.52
C GLY A 119 4.19 11.53 -23.48
N PHE A 120 4.82 11.45 -22.32
CA PHE A 120 6.28 11.44 -22.23
C PHE A 120 6.85 10.02 -22.17
N ARG A 121 7.76 9.70 -23.06
CA ARG A 121 8.66 8.55 -22.93
C ARG A 121 9.87 8.97 -22.11
N ARG A 122 10.46 8.02 -21.40
CA ARG A 122 11.68 8.24 -20.62
C ARG A 122 12.57 6.99 -20.63
N ASP A 123 13.87 7.21 -20.54
CA ASP A 123 14.82 6.09 -20.48
C ASP A 123 14.79 5.43 -19.12
N ILE A 124 14.66 6.23 -18.05
CA ILE A 124 14.69 5.74 -16.67
C ILE A 124 13.50 6.31 -15.89
N LEU A 125 12.73 5.43 -15.27
CA LEU A 125 11.71 5.77 -14.28
C LEU A 125 12.12 5.22 -12.92
N TYR A 126 12.10 6.06 -11.90
CA TYR A 126 12.22 5.63 -10.52
C TYR A 126 10.94 5.96 -9.75
N ILE A 127 10.25 4.94 -9.24
CA ILE A 127 9.07 5.10 -8.40
C ILE A 127 9.49 4.93 -6.94
N ASN A 128 9.50 6.05 -6.20
CA ASN A 128 9.89 6.08 -4.80
C ASN A 128 8.69 5.91 -3.86
N GLU A 129 8.83 5.05 -2.84
CA GLU A 129 7.76 4.67 -1.90
C GLU A 129 6.48 4.24 -2.63
N ALA A 130 6.62 3.29 -3.56
CA ALA A 130 5.57 2.88 -4.49
C ALA A 130 4.34 2.26 -3.83
N ASP A 131 4.50 1.72 -2.61
CA ASP A 131 3.40 1.22 -1.76
C ASP A 131 2.33 2.27 -1.42
N ARG A 132 2.64 3.56 -1.67
CA ARG A 132 1.74 4.70 -1.43
C ARG A 132 1.09 5.25 -2.70
N MET A 133 1.36 4.64 -3.84
CA MET A 133 0.90 5.11 -5.15
C MET A 133 -0.28 4.26 -5.65
N GLU A 134 -1.23 4.92 -6.31
CA GLU A 134 -2.33 4.23 -7.00
C GLU A 134 -1.81 3.47 -8.22
N VAL A 135 -2.25 2.23 -8.39
CA VAL A 135 -1.79 1.31 -9.46
C VAL A 135 -1.97 1.88 -10.86
N ASP A 136 -3.12 2.48 -11.16
CA ASP A 136 -3.42 3.02 -12.49
C ASP A 136 -2.44 4.13 -12.89
N THR A 137 -2.01 4.94 -11.94
CA THR A 137 -0.99 5.97 -12.16
C THR A 137 0.37 5.34 -12.44
N ALA A 138 0.79 4.38 -11.60
CA ALA A 138 2.08 3.71 -11.76
C ALA A 138 2.20 3.01 -13.11
N VAL A 139 1.18 2.23 -13.51
CA VAL A 139 1.15 1.48 -14.78
C VAL A 139 1.26 2.40 -16.00
N GLN A 140 0.63 3.58 -15.95
CA GLN A 140 0.73 4.57 -17.04
C GLN A 140 2.16 5.06 -17.25
N PHE A 141 2.94 5.23 -16.18
CA PHE A 141 4.33 5.64 -16.26
C PHE A 141 5.24 4.47 -16.66
N ILE A 142 5.06 3.29 -16.06
CA ILE A 142 5.85 2.08 -16.34
C ILE A 142 5.78 1.73 -17.84
N SER A 143 4.59 1.76 -18.43
CA SER A 143 4.39 1.41 -19.86
C SER A 143 5.11 2.31 -20.85
N ARG A 144 5.75 3.40 -20.40
CA ARG A 144 6.45 4.40 -21.22
C ARG A 144 7.90 4.61 -20.81
N ALA A 145 8.41 3.79 -19.93
CA ALA A 145 9.79 3.81 -19.48
C ALA A 145 10.59 2.69 -20.13
N GLY A 146 11.86 2.94 -20.42
CA GLY A 146 12.79 1.91 -20.87
C GLY A 146 13.28 1.04 -19.73
N LEU A 147 13.57 1.66 -18.59
CA LEU A 147 13.96 0.98 -17.35
C LEU A 147 13.14 1.56 -16.20
N THR A 148 12.49 0.73 -15.43
CA THR A 148 11.77 1.12 -14.20
C THR A 148 12.44 0.52 -12.97
N ILE A 149 12.73 1.35 -11.98
CA ILE A 149 13.19 0.93 -10.66
C ILE A 149 12.12 1.35 -9.65
N ILE A 150 11.66 0.41 -8.85
CA ILE A 150 10.61 0.63 -7.84
C ILE A 150 11.19 0.35 -6.48
N ASP A 151 11.06 1.27 -5.52
CA ASP A 151 11.37 0.97 -4.13
C ASP A 151 10.16 1.06 -3.21
N TYR A 152 10.18 0.26 -2.16
CA TYR A 152 9.16 0.27 -1.12
C TYR A 152 9.67 -0.28 0.21
N ASN A 153 8.92 0.02 1.29
CA ASN A 153 9.09 -0.62 2.58
C ASN A 153 8.04 -1.74 2.73
N PRO A 154 8.41 -2.93 3.21
CA PRO A 154 7.51 -4.07 3.27
C PRO A 154 6.58 -4.04 4.50
N ASP A 155 6.02 -2.87 4.81
CA ASP A 155 5.03 -2.72 5.88
C ASP A 155 3.64 -3.20 5.44
N ARG A 156 3.45 -3.42 4.14
CA ARG A 156 2.22 -3.93 3.50
C ARG A 156 2.54 -4.62 2.16
N SER A 157 1.64 -5.46 1.66
CA SER A 157 1.65 -5.87 0.27
C SER A 157 1.13 -4.73 -0.62
N PHE A 158 1.58 -4.67 -1.86
CA PHE A 158 1.17 -3.64 -2.79
C PHE A 158 1.13 -4.16 -4.24
N TRP A 159 0.60 -3.35 -5.16
CA TRP A 159 0.43 -3.72 -6.57
C TRP A 159 1.73 -4.17 -7.26
N GLY A 160 2.89 -3.72 -6.80
CA GLY A 160 4.20 -4.11 -7.36
C GLY A 160 4.55 -5.57 -7.12
N ASP A 161 3.87 -6.27 -6.21
CA ASP A 161 4.07 -7.70 -5.98
C ASP A 161 3.74 -8.51 -7.25
N ASP A 162 2.85 -8.02 -8.13
CA ASP A 162 2.51 -8.65 -9.42
C ASP A 162 3.64 -8.58 -10.45
N TYR A 163 4.62 -7.69 -10.27
CA TYR A 163 5.80 -7.55 -11.14
C TYR A 163 7.00 -8.34 -10.65
N VAL A 164 6.95 -8.90 -9.43
CA VAL A 164 8.07 -9.62 -8.82
C VAL A 164 8.30 -10.97 -9.50
N ASN A 165 9.53 -11.22 -9.91
CA ASN A 165 10.02 -12.51 -10.35
C ASN A 165 11.43 -12.80 -9.77
N GLU A 166 12.03 -13.93 -10.10
CA GLU A 166 13.34 -14.35 -9.56
C GLU A 166 14.52 -13.50 -10.04
N ASN A 167 14.36 -12.77 -11.15
CA ASN A 167 15.43 -12.02 -11.80
C ASN A 167 15.38 -10.51 -11.51
N ASN A 168 14.28 -9.98 -10.97
CA ASN A 168 14.07 -8.55 -10.84
C ASN A 168 13.82 -8.06 -9.42
N PHE A 169 13.88 -8.95 -8.42
CA PHE A 169 13.57 -8.62 -7.02
C PHE A 169 14.83 -8.63 -6.16
N LEU A 170 14.99 -7.59 -5.34
CA LEU A 170 16.07 -7.50 -4.36
C LEU A 170 15.53 -7.05 -3.00
N ARG A 171 15.86 -7.81 -1.95
CA ARG A 171 15.63 -7.43 -0.57
C ARG A 171 16.90 -6.89 0.06
N LEU A 172 16.80 -5.68 0.62
CA LEU A 172 17.89 -5.00 1.32
C LEU A 172 17.55 -4.83 2.80
N THR A 173 18.58 -4.84 3.62
CA THR A 173 18.48 -4.61 5.06
C THR A 173 19.39 -3.46 5.49
N PHE A 174 19.32 -3.06 6.74
CA PHE A 174 20.23 -2.04 7.28
C PHE A 174 21.71 -2.49 7.22
N GLU A 175 22.00 -3.80 7.13
CA GLU A 175 23.36 -4.35 7.00
C GLU A 175 23.98 -4.09 5.62
N ASP A 176 23.14 -3.70 4.64
CA ASP A 176 23.60 -3.28 3.31
C ASP A 176 24.02 -1.82 3.25
N ASN A 177 23.97 -1.11 4.40
CA ASN A 177 24.39 0.26 4.55
C ASN A 177 25.44 0.39 5.67
N GLU A 178 26.70 0.22 5.34
CA GLU A 178 27.83 0.29 6.25
C GLU A 178 28.10 1.69 6.81
N TYR A 179 27.42 2.72 6.29
CA TYR A 179 27.56 4.12 6.74
C TYR A 179 26.47 4.57 7.72
N LEU A 180 25.60 3.65 8.16
CA LEU A 180 24.66 3.97 9.23
C LEU A 180 25.40 4.33 10.51
N SER A 181 24.90 5.35 11.19
CA SER A 181 25.42 5.71 12.51
C SER A 181 25.17 4.60 13.52
N LYS A 182 26.05 4.48 14.52
CA LYS A 182 25.89 3.51 15.61
C LYS A 182 24.54 3.68 16.34
N SER A 183 23.99 4.89 16.38
CA SER A 183 22.68 5.16 16.99
C SER A 183 21.53 4.59 16.17
N GLU A 184 21.59 4.71 14.83
CA GLU A 184 20.56 4.14 13.93
C GLU A 184 20.57 2.62 13.98
N VAL A 185 21.75 2.00 13.88
CA VAL A 185 21.90 0.55 14.02
C VAL A 185 21.34 0.05 15.36
N ARG A 186 21.69 0.75 16.47
CA ARG A 186 21.18 0.42 17.79
C ARG A 186 19.65 0.51 17.85
N SER A 187 19.06 1.53 17.25
CA SER A 187 17.60 1.70 17.21
C SER A 187 16.90 0.55 16.48
N ILE A 188 17.49 0.07 15.38
CA ILE A 188 16.95 -1.07 14.63
C ILE A 188 17.10 -2.38 15.43
N LEU A 189 18.28 -2.62 16.04
CA LEU A 189 18.52 -3.78 16.87
C LEU A 189 17.66 -3.81 18.14
N ASP A 190 17.26 -2.64 18.64
CA ASP A 190 16.37 -2.52 19.80
C ASP A 190 14.98 -3.11 19.50
N TYR A 191 14.49 -3.06 18.26
CA TYR A 191 13.28 -3.76 17.85
C TYR A 191 13.39 -5.28 18.09
N LYS A 192 14.52 -5.87 17.70
CA LYS A 192 14.79 -7.31 17.92
C LYS A 192 14.77 -7.65 19.40
N ASN A 193 15.49 -6.90 20.22
CA ASN A 193 15.60 -7.14 21.67
C ASN A 193 14.26 -6.96 22.40
N LYS A 194 13.43 -6.06 21.96
CA LYS A 194 12.08 -5.83 22.52
C LYS A 194 11.04 -6.83 22.01
N GLY A 195 11.23 -7.36 20.81
CA GLY A 195 10.30 -8.25 20.14
C GLY A 195 10.31 -9.68 20.62
N PHE A 196 11.47 -10.18 21.07
CA PHE A 196 11.68 -11.60 21.33
C PHE A 196 12.24 -11.86 22.73
N TYR A 197 11.91 -13.03 23.30
CA TYR A 197 12.50 -13.51 24.56
C TYR A 197 13.96 -13.93 24.34
N ASN A 198 14.24 -14.62 23.24
CA ASN A 198 15.60 -14.98 22.82
C ASN A 198 15.83 -14.41 21.40
N SER A 199 16.65 -13.37 21.32
CA SER A 199 16.97 -12.70 20.06
C SER A 199 18.14 -13.34 19.29
N GLU A 200 18.85 -14.35 19.88
CA GLU A 200 20.03 -14.95 19.27
C GLU A 200 19.77 -16.25 18.49
N VAL A 201 18.49 -16.67 18.41
CA VAL A 201 18.11 -17.85 17.61
C VAL A 201 18.09 -17.53 16.12
N GLU A 202 18.17 -18.56 15.30
CA GLU A 202 18.06 -18.46 13.83
C GLU A 202 16.72 -17.82 13.40
N VAL A 203 16.71 -17.17 12.24
CA VAL A 203 15.55 -16.36 11.78
C VAL A 203 14.27 -17.18 11.63
N ASP A 204 14.38 -18.43 11.19
CA ASP A 204 13.27 -19.37 11.06
C ASP A 204 12.60 -19.73 12.39
N LYS A 205 13.36 -19.76 13.49
CA LYS A 205 12.87 -19.99 14.87
C LYS A 205 12.57 -18.71 15.63
N LEU A 206 13.04 -17.56 15.12
CA LEU A 206 12.90 -16.29 15.81
C LEU A 206 11.42 -15.93 16.00
N PHE A 207 10.59 -16.23 14.98
CA PHE A 207 9.17 -15.91 14.94
C PHE A 207 8.25 -17.01 15.48
N ASP A 208 8.79 -18.04 16.15
CA ASP A 208 7.95 -18.99 16.88
C ASP A 208 7.13 -18.27 17.96
N GLU A 209 5.85 -18.60 18.08
CA GLU A 209 4.92 -17.94 19.02
C GLU A 209 5.47 -17.92 20.46
N SER A 210 6.11 -19.01 20.88
CA SER A 210 6.72 -19.14 22.22
C SER A 210 7.90 -18.19 22.46
N ASN A 211 8.53 -17.68 21.38
CA ASN A 211 9.66 -16.77 21.45
C ASN A 211 9.23 -15.29 21.28
N ILE A 212 8.01 -15.01 20.84
CA ILE A 212 7.51 -13.65 20.67
C ILE A 212 7.19 -13.05 22.04
N LYS A 213 7.98 -12.03 22.43
CA LYS A 213 7.77 -11.26 23.64
C LYS A 213 6.78 -10.10 23.43
N SER A 214 6.82 -9.51 22.25
CA SER A 214 5.92 -8.42 21.84
C SER A 214 5.67 -8.52 20.34
N LYS A 215 4.42 -8.74 19.94
CA LYS A 215 4.01 -8.76 18.52
C LYS A 215 4.37 -7.46 17.81
N TYR A 216 4.22 -6.31 18.46
CA TYR A 216 4.59 -5.01 17.93
C TYR A 216 6.07 -4.90 17.59
N TRP A 217 6.95 -5.19 18.52
CA TRP A 217 8.38 -5.04 18.31
C TRP A 217 8.96 -6.13 17.40
N SER A 218 8.41 -7.37 17.45
CA SER A 218 8.79 -8.44 16.54
C SER A 218 8.42 -8.10 15.09
N ASN A 219 7.24 -7.51 14.88
CA ASN A 219 6.83 -7.01 13.56
C ASN A 219 7.70 -5.84 13.08
N LYS A 220 8.06 -4.89 13.95
CA LYS A 220 9.02 -3.83 13.63
C LYS A 220 10.37 -4.39 13.21
N TRP A 221 10.86 -5.41 13.88
CA TRP A 221 12.08 -6.10 13.46
C TRP A 221 11.92 -6.80 12.12
N LYS A 222 10.80 -7.47 11.89
CA LYS A 222 10.50 -8.15 10.63
C LYS A 222 10.54 -7.19 9.44
N VAL A 223 9.89 -6.02 9.57
CA VAL A 223 9.79 -5.00 8.52
C VAL A 223 11.09 -4.21 8.37
N TYR A 224 11.54 -3.60 9.45
CA TYR A 224 12.64 -2.63 9.40
C TYR A 224 14.03 -3.26 9.55
N GLY A 225 14.14 -4.37 10.27
CA GLY A 225 15.39 -5.12 10.42
C GLY A 225 15.63 -6.08 9.27
N LEU A 226 14.65 -6.91 8.94
CA LEU A 226 14.80 -7.99 7.95
C LEU A 226 14.30 -7.62 6.54
N GLY A 227 13.62 -6.49 6.37
CA GLY A 227 13.03 -6.12 5.09
C GLY A 227 11.95 -7.11 4.61
N MET A 228 11.29 -7.80 5.54
CA MET A 228 10.25 -8.78 5.24
C MET A 228 8.85 -8.16 5.41
N ILE A 229 7.87 -8.67 4.67
CA ILE A 229 6.48 -8.22 4.83
C ILE A 229 6.03 -8.49 6.26
N GLY A 230 5.66 -7.42 6.94
CA GLY A 230 5.13 -7.45 8.29
C GLY A 230 3.61 -7.62 8.33
N ALA A 231 3.09 -8.08 9.47
CA ALA A 231 1.72 -7.82 9.84
C ALA A 231 1.66 -6.47 10.57
N LEU A 232 0.64 -5.66 10.34
CA LEU A 232 0.43 -4.46 11.16
C LEU A 232 0.02 -4.89 12.57
N ASP A 233 0.67 -4.33 13.58
CA ASP A 233 0.24 -4.52 14.96
C ASP A 233 -1.13 -3.92 15.19
N GLY A 234 -1.91 -4.64 15.99
CA GLY A 234 -3.24 -4.19 16.33
C GLY A 234 -4.20 -4.22 15.15
N VAL A 235 -3.95 -5.06 14.12
CA VAL A 235 -4.98 -5.34 13.11
C VAL A 235 -6.23 -5.84 13.78
N ILE A 236 -7.37 -5.37 13.29
CA ILE A 236 -8.66 -5.72 13.88
C ILE A 236 -9.04 -7.15 13.53
N PHE A 237 -8.72 -7.60 12.33
CA PHE A 237 -9.00 -8.95 11.85
C PHE A 237 -7.71 -9.74 11.67
N GLU A 238 -7.50 -10.76 12.50
CA GLU A 238 -6.29 -11.58 12.47
C GLU A 238 -6.49 -12.91 11.72
N ASP A 239 -7.74 -13.43 11.66
CA ASP A 239 -8.05 -14.77 11.14
C ASP A 239 -8.98 -14.70 9.93
N TRP A 240 -8.40 -14.64 8.73
CA TRP A 240 -9.12 -14.69 7.48
C TRP A 240 -8.25 -15.21 6.33
N GLU A 241 -8.90 -15.76 5.31
CA GLU A 241 -8.24 -16.38 4.17
C GLU A 241 -8.78 -15.86 2.83
N VAL A 242 -7.91 -15.87 1.81
CA VAL A 242 -8.29 -15.56 0.43
C VAL A 242 -8.71 -16.83 -0.28
N ILE A 243 -9.88 -16.80 -0.94
CA ILE A 243 -10.39 -17.89 -1.77
C ILE A 243 -10.52 -17.46 -3.23
N ASP A 244 -10.27 -18.36 -4.18
CA ASP A 244 -10.27 -18.03 -5.60
C ASP A 244 -11.66 -17.61 -6.09
N LYS A 245 -12.72 -18.27 -5.63
CA LYS A 245 -14.13 -18.01 -5.99
C LYS A 245 -15.10 -18.41 -4.90
N ILE A 246 -16.29 -17.86 -4.94
CA ILE A 246 -17.38 -18.22 -4.04
C ILE A 246 -17.78 -19.69 -4.31
N PRO A 247 -17.82 -20.56 -3.28
CA PRO A 247 -18.28 -21.93 -3.42
C PRO A 247 -19.75 -22.00 -3.88
N GLU A 248 -20.09 -22.97 -4.70
CA GLU A 248 -21.47 -23.13 -5.26
C GLU A 248 -22.53 -23.33 -4.16
N GLN A 249 -22.14 -23.92 -3.03
CA GLN A 249 -23.03 -24.17 -1.89
C GLN A 249 -23.25 -22.93 -1.01
N ALA A 250 -22.43 -21.88 -1.20
CA ALA A 250 -22.56 -20.64 -0.43
C ALA A 250 -23.87 -19.93 -0.78
N LYS A 251 -24.54 -19.42 0.25
CA LYS A 251 -25.80 -18.68 0.11
C LYS A 251 -25.54 -17.19 0.27
N LEU A 252 -26.06 -16.40 -0.67
CA LEU A 252 -26.05 -14.94 -0.54
C LEU A 252 -26.96 -14.54 0.63
N SER A 253 -26.43 -13.78 1.56
CA SER A 253 -27.11 -13.35 2.79
C SER A 253 -27.62 -11.92 2.67
N CYS A 254 -26.70 -10.99 2.37
CA CYS A 254 -27.00 -9.57 2.23
C CYS A 254 -25.90 -8.89 1.43
N SER A 255 -26.05 -7.58 1.22
CA SER A 255 -25.01 -6.72 0.67
C SER A 255 -24.73 -5.56 1.65
N TRP A 256 -23.62 -4.84 1.46
CA TRP A 256 -23.33 -3.59 2.15
C TRP A 256 -23.11 -2.46 1.18
N VAL A 257 -23.34 -1.24 1.68
CA VAL A 257 -22.97 0.01 1.00
C VAL A 257 -22.39 0.98 2.01
N ASP A 258 -21.20 1.49 1.75
CA ASP A 258 -20.62 2.66 2.39
C ASP A 258 -20.55 3.81 1.37
N PHE A 259 -21.20 4.95 1.70
CA PHE A 259 -21.32 6.06 0.77
C PHE A 259 -20.06 6.93 0.77
N GLY A 260 -19.58 7.27 -0.43
CA GLY A 260 -18.52 8.22 -0.66
C GLY A 260 -18.66 8.92 -2.00
N PHE A 261 -18.05 10.11 -2.15
CA PHE A 261 -18.10 10.88 -3.37
C PHE A 261 -16.73 11.47 -3.75
N ALA A 262 -16.51 12.78 -3.68
CA ALA A 262 -15.35 13.45 -4.27
C ALA A 262 -14.00 13.11 -3.60
N GLY A 263 -13.98 12.96 -2.29
CA GLY A 263 -12.77 12.68 -1.49
C GLY A 263 -12.80 11.34 -0.75
N SER A 264 -13.84 10.53 -1.01
CA SER A 264 -14.11 9.25 -0.36
C SER A 264 -14.62 8.24 -1.39
N LYS A 265 -14.38 6.96 -1.16
CA LYS A 265 -14.84 5.89 -2.07
C LYS A 265 -16.29 5.51 -1.77
N PHE A 266 -17.08 5.29 -2.82
CA PHE A 266 -18.28 4.48 -2.71
C PHE A 266 -17.85 3.02 -2.70
N ALA A 267 -18.19 2.28 -1.65
CA ALA A 267 -17.82 0.89 -1.47
C ALA A 267 -19.06 0.02 -1.30
N ALA A 268 -19.16 -1.06 -2.07
CA ALA A 268 -20.25 -2.02 -1.97
C ALA A 268 -19.76 -3.45 -2.21
N GLY A 269 -20.41 -4.42 -1.58
CA GLY A 269 -20.09 -5.82 -1.75
C GLY A 269 -21.19 -6.74 -1.22
N ASN A 270 -20.98 -8.03 -1.43
CA ASN A 270 -21.91 -9.10 -1.06
C ASN A 270 -21.36 -9.92 0.11
N VAL A 271 -22.22 -10.27 1.04
CA VAL A 271 -21.98 -11.21 2.11
C VAL A 271 -22.58 -12.56 1.76
N TRP A 272 -21.75 -13.55 1.60
CA TRP A 272 -22.14 -14.94 1.41
C TRP A 272 -21.86 -15.74 2.67
N LYS A 273 -22.61 -16.84 2.85
CA LYS A 273 -22.43 -17.75 3.98
C LYS A 273 -22.30 -19.19 3.51
N LEU A 274 -21.36 -19.90 4.10
CA LEU A 274 -21.16 -21.33 3.96
C LEU A 274 -20.85 -21.93 5.33
N ASP A 275 -21.64 -22.89 5.81
CA ASP A 275 -21.44 -23.57 7.10
C ASP A 275 -21.25 -22.59 8.29
N GLY A 276 -22.00 -21.48 8.28
CA GLY A 276 -21.95 -20.45 9.31
C GLY A 276 -20.82 -19.44 9.14
N LYS A 277 -19.87 -19.68 8.24
CA LYS A 277 -18.73 -18.79 7.96
C LYS A 277 -19.09 -17.73 6.92
N PHE A 278 -18.50 -16.55 7.06
CA PHE A 278 -18.70 -15.43 6.14
C PHE A 278 -17.72 -15.47 4.97
N ILE A 279 -18.21 -15.08 3.80
CA ILE A 279 -17.40 -14.86 2.60
C ILE A 279 -17.77 -13.48 2.05
N PHE A 280 -16.76 -12.61 1.91
CA PHE A 280 -16.93 -11.25 1.40
C PHE A 280 -16.48 -11.14 -0.04
N ASP A 281 -17.28 -10.45 -0.85
CA ASP A 281 -17.06 -10.31 -2.29
C ASP A 281 -17.35 -8.87 -2.73
N GLU A 282 -16.31 -8.17 -3.20
CA GLU A 282 -16.39 -6.79 -3.66
C GLU A 282 -17.16 -6.66 -4.96
N ILE A 283 -18.08 -5.70 -5.05
CA ILE A 283 -18.80 -5.40 -6.29
C ILE A 283 -18.58 -3.98 -6.80
N VAL A 284 -18.34 -2.99 -5.91
CA VAL A 284 -18.02 -1.61 -6.32
C VAL A 284 -17.01 -1.00 -5.34
N TYR A 285 -15.97 -0.36 -5.88
CA TYR A 285 -15.05 0.50 -5.14
C TYR A 285 -14.60 1.64 -6.03
N SER A 286 -15.22 2.81 -5.92
CA SER A 286 -14.96 3.91 -6.84
C SER A 286 -15.23 5.28 -6.20
N THR A 287 -14.65 6.33 -6.80
CA THR A 287 -14.93 7.73 -6.44
C THR A 287 -15.82 8.39 -7.48
N ARG A 288 -16.49 9.49 -7.08
CA ARG A 288 -17.27 10.35 -8.00
C ARG A 288 -18.42 9.64 -8.72
N LEU A 289 -18.98 8.57 -8.13
CA LEU A 289 -20.21 7.97 -8.62
C LEU A 289 -21.41 8.69 -8.00
N MET A 290 -22.35 9.10 -8.84
CA MET A 290 -23.68 9.48 -8.38
C MET A 290 -24.43 8.20 -7.96
N ASN A 291 -25.42 8.32 -7.06
CA ASN A 291 -26.09 7.15 -6.49
C ASN A 291 -26.82 6.26 -7.53
N ASP A 292 -27.31 6.84 -8.62
CA ASP A 292 -27.86 6.10 -9.77
C ASP A 292 -26.79 5.29 -10.51
N GLN A 293 -25.64 5.91 -10.78
CA GLN A 293 -24.47 5.25 -11.39
C GLN A 293 -23.91 4.14 -10.50
N ALA A 294 -23.88 4.39 -9.18
CA ALA A 294 -23.45 3.40 -8.20
C ALA A 294 -24.40 2.18 -8.18
N ALA A 295 -25.70 2.41 -8.23
CA ALA A 295 -26.70 1.34 -8.33
C ALA A 295 -26.56 0.52 -9.62
N GLU A 296 -26.35 1.17 -10.76
CA GLU A 296 -26.07 0.50 -12.03
C GLU A 296 -24.80 -0.35 -11.96
N ALA A 297 -23.72 0.18 -11.37
CA ALA A 297 -22.48 -0.54 -11.16
C ALA A 297 -22.68 -1.75 -10.23
N MET A 298 -23.43 -1.59 -9.14
CA MET A 298 -23.78 -2.71 -8.24
C MET A 298 -24.49 -3.83 -8.98
N ILE A 299 -25.54 -3.50 -9.74
CA ILE A 299 -26.33 -4.49 -10.51
C ILE A 299 -25.46 -5.19 -11.56
N LYS A 300 -24.65 -4.43 -12.29
CA LYS A 300 -23.73 -4.95 -13.31
C LYS A 300 -22.69 -5.92 -12.75
N ASN A 301 -22.19 -5.65 -11.54
CA ASN A 301 -21.07 -6.37 -10.95
C ASN A 301 -21.48 -7.47 -9.96
N GLY A 302 -22.77 -7.74 -9.79
CA GLY A 302 -23.23 -8.92 -9.05
C GLY A 302 -24.15 -8.68 -7.86
N TYR A 303 -24.74 -7.46 -7.71
CA TYR A 303 -25.86 -7.30 -6.81
C TYR A 303 -27.06 -8.10 -7.29
N VAL A 304 -27.63 -8.91 -6.41
CA VAL A 304 -28.80 -9.74 -6.74
C VAL A 304 -30.06 -8.98 -6.32
N ASN A 305 -30.97 -8.79 -7.26
CA ASN A 305 -32.21 -8.05 -7.04
C ASN A 305 -33.02 -8.65 -5.88
N GLY A 306 -33.49 -7.79 -4.99
CA GLY A 306 -34.21 -8.17 -3.78
C GLY A 306 -33.33 -8.44 -2.57
N THR A 307 -32.02 -8.63 -2.73
CA THR A 307 -31.10 -8.77 -1.59
C THR A 307 -31.06 -7.49 -0.78
N ILE A 308 -31.12 -7.59 0.55
CA ILE A 308 -30.99 -6.45 1.45
C ILE A 308 -29.59 -5.88 1.34
N ALA A 309 -29.46 -4.58 1.10
CA ALA A 309 -28.21 -3.83 1.16
C ALA A 309 -28.21 -2.92 2.38
N TYR A 310 -27.39 -3.25 3.39
CA TYR A 310 -27.25 -2.43 4.60
C TYR A 310 -26.35 -1.25 4.31
N CYS A 311 -26.84 -0.05 4.60
CA CYS A 311 -26.18 1.22 4.28
C CYS A 311 -25.87 2.02 5.54
N ASP A 312 -24.92 2.96 5.47
CA ASP A 312 -24.69 3.92 6.55
C ASP A 312 -25.98 4.65 6.90
N TYR A 313 -26.34 4.65 8.19
CA TYR A 313 -27.57 5.27 8.71
C TYR A 313 -27.58 6.81 8.56
N ALA A 314 -26.42 7.44 8.42
CA ALA A 314 -26.26 8.90 8.32
C ALA A 314 -26.65 9.47 6.95
N GLU A 315 -26.94 8.60 5.95
CA GLU A 315 -27.18 8.96 4.55
C GLU A 315 -28.63 8.66 4.05
N PRO A 316 -29.68 9.16 4.71
CA PRO A 316 -31.06 8.78 4.39
C PRO A 316 -31.48 9.17 2.98
N LYS A 317 -30.94 10.26 2.42
CA LYS A 317 -31.20 10.71 1.06
C LYS A 317 -30.59 9.74 0.04
N SER A 318 -29.33 9.36 0.25
CA SER A 318 -28.62 8.43 -0.63
C SER A 318 -29.26 7.04 -0.62
N ILE A 319 -29.75 6.58 0.55
CA ILE A 319 -30.51 5.33 0.68
C ILE A 319 -31.78 5.38 -0.16
N GLU A 320 -32.54 6.48 -0.13
CA GLU A 320 -33.78 6.62 -0.90
C GLU A 320 -33.49 6.68 -2.41
N GLU A 321 -32.40 7.30 -2.83
CA GLU A 321 -31.95 7.32 -4.23
C GLU A 321 -31.59 5.90 -4.73
N LEU A 322 -30.88 5.09 -3.94
CA LEU A 322 -30.60 3.69 -4.25
C LEU A 322 -31.89 2.85 -4.34
N ARG A 323 -32.88 3.08 -3.47
CA ARG A 323 -34.18 2.40 -3.56
C ARG A 323 -34.92 2.69 -4.86
N ARG A 324 -34.93 3.96 -5.30
CA ARG A 324 -35.48 4.36 -6.61
C ARG A 324 -34.77 3.68 -7.77
N ALA A 325 -33.46 3.43 -7.62
CA ALA A 325 -32.65 2.69 -8.57
C ALA A 325 -32.73 1.15 -8.40
N LYS A 326 -33.75 0.64 -7.68
CA LYS A 326 -34.05 -0.79 -7.48
C LYS A 326 -33.05 -1.56 -6.61
N ILE A 327 -32.25 -0.90 -5.79
CA ILE A 327 -31.47 -1.53 -4.74
C ILE A 327 -32.34 -1.60 -3.48
N ASN A 328 -32.46 -2.77 -2.87
CA ASN A 328 -33.19 -2.92 -1.60
C ASN A 328 -32.35 -2.40 -0.43
N ALA A 329 -32.09 -1.08 -0.44
CA ALA A 329 -31.24 -0.39 0.51
C ALA A 329 -31.96 -0.15 1.83
N ILE A 330 -31.34 -0.55 2.94
CA ILE A 330 -31.86 -0.38 4.29
C ILE A 330 -30.78 0.26 5.14
N LYS A 331 -31.16 1.26 5.97
CA LYS A 331 -30.22 1.86 6.93
C LYS A 331 -29.75 0.82 7.93
N CYS A 332 -28.47 0.77 8.22
CA CYS A 332 -27.96 0.05 9.39
C CYS A 332 -28.39 0.73 10.69
N GLU A 333 -28.32 0.06 11.83
CA GLU A 333 -28.52 0.67 13.13
C GLU A 333 -27.35 1.58 13.53
N SER A 334 -27.43 2.30 14.67
CA SER A 334 -26.44 3.32 15.05
C SER A 334 -25.02 2.78 15.19
N LYS A 335 -24.02 3.55 14.73
CA LYS A 335 -22.63 3.16 14.48
C LYS A 335 -21.83 2.50 15.62
N GLY A 336 -22.10 2.81 16.89
CA GLY A 336 -21.21 2.41 18.00
C GLY A 336 -21.26 0.92 18.27
N ASP A 337 -22.45 0.43 18.60
CA ASP A 337 -22.68 -0.95 19.06
C ASP A 337 -22.55 -1.98 17.91
N ILE A 338 -22.88 -1.57 16.68
CA ILE A 338 -22.82 -2.44 15.49
C ILE A 338 -21.39 -2.81 15.11
N LYS A 339 -20.46 -1.84 15.11
CA LYS A 339 -19.06 -2.12 14.74
C LYS A 339 -18.43 -3.09 15.73
N GLU A 340 -18.57 -2.83 17.01
CA GLU A 340 -18.01 -3.70 18.05
C GLU A 340 -18.60 -5.12 17.98
N PHE A 341 -19.91 -5.24 17.80
CA PHE A 341 -20.56 -6.52 17.64
C PHE A 341 -20.07 -7.27 16.39
N ALA A 342 -19.97 -6.58 15.23
CA ALA A 342 -19.52 -7.18 13.97
C ALA A 342 -18.05 -7.63 14.07
N ILE A 343 -17.20 -6.81 14.67
CA ILE A 343 -15.77 -7.15 14.87
C ILE A 343 -15.65 -8.39 15.76
N ASN A 344 -16.36 -8.43 16.90
CA ASN A 344 -16.32 -9.58 17.78
C ASN A 344 -16.85 -10.85 17.12
N LYS A 345 -17.92 -10.73 16.31
CA LYS A 345 -18.48 -11.87 15.55
C LYS A 345 -17.51 -12.39 14.50
N LEU A 346 -16.81 -11.51 13.79
CA LEU A 346 -15.83 -11.91 12.77
C LEU A 346 -14.56 -12.48 13.40
N ASN A 347 -14.07 -11.92 14.50
CA ASN A 347 -12.90 -12.45 15.21
C ASN A 347 -13.19 -13.77 15.98
N SER A 348 -14.44 -14.17 16.10
CA SER A 348 -14.79 -15.46 16.73
C SER A 348 -14.63 -16.67 15.78
N GLN A 349 -14.33 -16.43 14.51
CA GLN A 349 -14.23 -17.47 13.48
C GLN A 349 -13.40 -16.98 12.28
N THR A 350 -12.80 -17.92 11.55
CA THR A 350 -12.18 -17.62 10.25
C THR A 350 -13.25 -17.18 9.24
N PHE A 351 -13.03 -16.09 8.54
CA PHE A 351 -13.86 -15.67 7.41
C PHE A 351 -13.04 -15.64 6.12
N TYR A 352 -13.70 -15.52 4.99
CA TYR A 352 -13.08 -15.59 3.68
C TYR A 352 -13.32 -14.33 2.85
N ILE A 353 -12.33 -13.96 2.02
CA ILE A 353 -12.42 -12.88 1.05
C ILE A 353 -12.12 -13.45 -0.33
N THR A 354 -12.94 -13.13 -1.34
CA THR A 354 -12.64 -13.58 -2.70
C THR A 354 -11.38 -12.89 -3.26
N LYS A 355 -10.58 -13.62 -4.02
CA LYS A 355 -9.32 -13.13 -4.60
C LYS A 355 -9.48 -11.87 -5.45
N ARG A 356 -10.63 -11.69 -6.10
CA ARG A 356 -10.94 -10.50 -6.90
C ARG A 356 -11.18 -9.23 -6.06
N SER A 357 -11.40 -9.37 -4.76
CA SER A 357 -11.75 -8.30 -3.82
C SER A 357 -10.50 -7.60 -3.26
N ASN A 358 -9.66 -7.08 -4.13
CA ASN A 358 -8.37 -6.50 -3.75
C ASN A 358 -8.51 -5.37 -2.72
N ASN A 359 -9.52 -4.50 -2.86
CA ASN A 359 -9.70 -3.40 -1.92
C ASN A 359 -10.15 -3.90 -0.52
N ILE A 360 -10.98 -4.95 -0.45
CA ILE A 360 -11.34 -5.57 0.84
C ILE A 360 -10.09 -6.17 1.49
N ILE A 361 -9.27 -6.90 0.71
CA ILE A 361 -8.02 -7.52 1.17
C ILE A 361 -7.08 -6.46 1.73
N ASP A 362 -6.90 -5.34 1.01
CA ASP A 362 -6.02 -4.25 1.43
C ASP A 362 -6.54 -3.56 2.70
N GLU A 363 -7.83 -3.26 2.77
CA GLU A 363 -8.43 -2.64 3.95
C GLU A 363 -8.36 -3.57 5.16
N ALA A 364 -8.66 -4.87 5.02
CA ALA A 364 -8.60 -5.84 6.12
C ALA A 364 -7.19 -5.95 6.71
N ARG A 365 -6.15 -5.90 5.86
CA ARG A 365 -4.75 -5.90 6.30
C ARG A 365 -4.32 -4.63 7.02
N LEU A 366 -4.94 -3.50 6.70
CA LEU A 366 -4.55 -2.16 7.17
C LEU A 366 -5.43 -1.63 8.31
N TRP A 367 -6.56 -2.27 8.58
CA TRP A 367 -7.51 -1.82 9.58
C TRP A 367 -7.05 -2.18 10.98
N VAL A 368 -6.67 -1.17 11.75
CA VAL A 368 -6.00 -1.32 13.06
C VAL A 368 -6.77 -0.63 14.18
N TRP A 369 -6.53 -1.09 15.39
CA TRP A 369 -7.01 -0.40 16.60
C TRP A 369 -6.22 0.88 16.86
N ASN A 370 -6.90 1.91 17.28
CA ASN A 370 -6.26 3.09 17.84
C ASN A 370 -5.92 2.81 19.32
N GLU A 371 -4.62 2.71 19.62
CA GLU A 371 -4.12 2.36 20.95
C GLU A 371 -4.62 3.30 22.08
N LYS A 372 -4.88 4.59 21.76
CA LYS A 372 -5.33 5.58 22.75
C LYS A 372 -6.82 5.47 23.06
N THR A 373 -7.63 5.08 22.07
CA THR A 373 -9.10 5.11 22.21
C THR A 373 -9.72 3.72 22.31
N GLY A 374 -8.97 2.66 21.99
CA GLY A 374 -9.48 1.28 21.88
C GLY A 374 -10.53 1.08 20.77
N LYS A 375 -10.68 2.03 19.86
CA LYS A 375 -11.62 1.98 18.73
C LYS A 375 -10.88 1.77 17.42
N PRO A 376 -11.55 1.30 16.36
CA PRO A 376 -10.93 1.26 15.03
C PRO A 376 -10.38 2.62 14.65
N GLN A 377 -9.14 2.64 14.16
CA GLN A 377 -8.50 3.86 13.71
C GLN A 377 -9.18 4.32 12.42
N LYS A 378 -9.69 5.55 12.40
CA LYS A 378 -10.21 6.14 11.16
C LYS A 378 -9.10 6.29 10.14
N SER A 379 -9.32 5.76 8.96
CA SER A 379 -8.43 5.84 7.82
C SER A 379 -9.19 6.40 6.60
N LYS A 380 -8.47 6.79 5.56
CA LYS A 380 -9.09 7.08 4.25
C LYS A 380 -9.38 5.81 3.45
N LYS A 381 -9.07 4.64 4.03
CA LYS A 381 -9.19 3.31 3.41
C LYS A 381 -9.81 2.35 4.45
N ASP A 382 -11.06 2.60 4.84
CA ASP A 382 -11.84 1.75 5.76
C ASP A 382 -13.30 1.58 5.31
N HIS A 383 -13.56 1.89 4.04
CA HIS A 383 -14.91 1.91 3.47
C HIS A 383 -15.57 0.54 3.41
N HIS A 384 -14.83 -0.47 2.94
CA HIS A 384 -15.32 -1.85 2.96
C HIS A 384 -15.44 -2.38 4.38
N MET A 385 -14.48 -2.06 5.27
CA MET A 385 -14.52 -2.49 6.66
C MET A 385 -15.73 -1.92 7.40
N ASP A 386 -16.05 -0.64 7.17
CA ASP A 386 -17.24 0.00 7.69
C ASP A 386 -18.51 -0.66 7.14
N GLY A 387 -18.59 -0.85 5.82
CA GLY A 387 -19.70 -1.51 5.15
C GLY A 387 -19.93 -2.95 5.60
N ILE A 388 -18.88 -3.75 5.74
CA ILE A 388 -18.94 -5.12 6.26
C ILE A 388 -19.51 -5.10 7.70
N CYS A 389 -19.06 -4.16 8.54
CA CYS A 389 -19.61 -4.02 9.88
C CYS A 389 -21.10 -3.64 9.87
N TYR A 390 -21.56 -2.80 8.92
CA TYR A 390 -22.98 -2.50 8.78
C TYR A 390 -23.79 -3.75 8.44
N ALA A 391 -23.33 -4.57 7.51
CA ALA A 391 -24.00 -5.79 7.12
C ALA A 391 -24.01 -6.85 8.23
N VAL A 392 -22.84 -7.25 8.71
CA VAL A 392 -22.70 -8.31 9.73
C VAL A 392 -23.35 -7.94 11.05
N GLY A 393 -23.27 -6.67 11.45
CA GLY A 393 -23.87 -6.17 12.67
C GLY A 393 -25.39 -6.05 12.61
N SER A 394 -25.93 -5.64 11.45
CA SER A 394 -27.39 -5.51 11.29
C SER A 394 -28.09 -6.85 11.11
N GLU A 395 -27.49 -7.79 10.37
CA GLU A 395 -28.05 -9.11 10.13
C GLU A 395 -28.26 -9.92 11.41
N GLY A 396 -27.31 -9.89 12.34
CA GLY A 396 -27.39 -10.65 13.59
C GLY A 396 -28.51 -10.25 14.54
N LYS A 397 -29.15 -9.09 14.32
CA LYS A 397 -30.29 -8.64 15.13
C LYS A 397 -31.65 -9.02 14.56
N TYR A 398 -31.74 -9.25 13.26
CA TYR A 398 -32.98 -9.67 12.62
C TYR A 398 -33.23 -11.19 12.70
N ASP A 399 -32.19 -12.01 12.89
CA ASP A 399 -32.33 -13.46 13.11
C ASP A 399 -33.04 -13.81 14.45
N GLY A 400 -33.19 -12.86 15.37
CA GLY A 400 -33.86 -13.03 16.66
C GLY A 400 -35.32 -12.53 16.74
N ALA A 401 -35.87 -11.97 15.67
CA ALA A 401 -37.19 -11.34 15.68
C ALA A 401 -38.33 -12.14 15.03
N TYR A 402 -38.05 -13.36 14.56
CA TYR A 402 -39.05 -14.27 14.01
C TYR A 402 -38.98 -15.63 14.71
N TYR A 403 -39.37 -15.68 15.98
CA TYR A 403 -39.90 -16.85 16.66
C TYR A 403 -41.03 -16.42 17.62
#